data_7a00e5b0df789d0b7b01f3291de85af9
#
_entry.id   7a00e5b0df789d0b7b01f3291de85af9
#
_cell.length_a   1.000
_cell.length_b   1.000
_cell.length_c   1.000
_cell.angle_alpha   90.00
_cell.angle_beta   90.00
_cell.angle_gamma   90.00
#
_symmetry.space_group_name_H-M   'P 1'
#
loop_
_entity.id
_entity.type
_entity.pdbx_description
1 polymer ?
#
loop_
_entity_poly.entity_id
_entity_poly.type
_entity_poly.pdbx_seq_one_letter_code
_entity_poly.pdbx_strand_id
1 'polypeptide(L)'
;MKLSRRRFMDKEDKVWPHSIECQIQEGDCGDFWLVAGPTVMADGAVQNRFIKKKKDAEKPNGEWNKIEVIADSGKCTHVVNGVVVNEATEASVAKGKIILQSEGAEVFYRKVELRQLGLGQAPSDA
;
A
#
# COMPACT_ATOMS: atom_id res chain seq x y z
N MET A 1 0.16 5.82 -0.62
CA MET A 1 -1.10 5.32 -0.01
C MET A 1 -0.78 4.44 1.18
N LYS A 2 -1.51 4.60 2.26
CA LYS A 2 -1.38 3.77 3.46
C LYS A 2 -2.69 3.08 3.78
N LEU A 3 -2.62 1.85 4.23
CA LEU A 3 -3.75 1.14 4.84
C LEU A 3 -3.51 1.10 6.34
N SER A 4 -4.29 1.84 7.12
CA SER A 4 -4.11 1.93 8.55
C SER A 4 -5.18 1.17 9.32
N ARG A 5 -4.84 0.84 10.54
CA ARG A 5 -5.76 0.16 11.45
C ARG A 5 -6.59 1.21 12.19
N ARG A 6 -7.91 1.20 11.98
CA ARG A 6 -8.93 1.92 12.79
C ARG A 6 -8.52 3.25 13.42
N ARG A 7 -8.24 4.24 12.65
CA ARG A 7 -7.81 5.52 13.22
C ARG A 7 -8.97 6.34 13.81
N PHE A 8 -10.15 6.20 13.23
CA PHE A 8 -11.32 6.95 13.72
C PHE A 8 -11.76 6.57 15.15
N MET A 9 -11.30 5.44 15.66
CA MET A 9 -11.57 4.99 17.04
C MET A 9 -10.49 5.42 18.02
N ASP A 10 -9.38 5.91 17.55
CA ASP A 10 -8.30 6.38 18.39
C ASP A 10 -8.62 7.77 18.91
N LYS A 11 -8.22 8.05 20.14
CA LYS A 11 -8.40 9.37 20.74
C LYS A 11 -7.53 10.42 20.07
N GLU A 12 -6.38 10.01 19.55
CA GLU A 12 -5.42 10.88 18.90
C GLU A 12 -4.97 10.29 17.58
N ASP A 13 -4.89 11.12 16.56
CA ASP A 13 -4.24 10.75 15.31
C ASP A 13 -2.73 10.94 15.48
N LYS A 14 -1.99 9.92 15.06
CA LYS A 14 -0.52 9.94 15.13
C LYS A 14 0.06 10.29 13.77
N VAL A 15 1.17 10.98 13.77
CA VAL A 15 1.92 11.28 12.55
C VAL A 15 2.31 9.99 11.82
N TRP A 16 2.73 8.98 12.59
CA TRP A 16 3.09 7.67 12.06
C TRP A 16 2.13 6.62 12.59
N PRO A 17 0.96 6.42 11.94
CA PRO A 17 -0.03 5.46 12.41
C PRO A 17 0.44 4.01 12.18
N HIS A 18 -0.07 3.09 13.00
CA HIS A 18 0.06 1.65 12.79
C HIS A 18 -0.54 1.29 11.42
N SER A 19 0.29 0.99 10.44
CA SER A 19 -0.16 0.89 9.05
C SER A 19 0.74 0.04 8.19
N ILE A 20 0.15 -0.49 7.13
CA ILE A 20 0.86 -1.10 6.01
C ILE A 20 0.86 -0.05 4.89
N GLU A 21 2.03 0.34 4.46
CA GLU A 21 2.21 1.41 3.50
C GLU A 21 2.67 0.89 2.15
N CYS A 22 2.03 1.34 1.09
CA CYS A 22 2.56 1.27 -0.25
C CYS A 22 3.31 2.55 -0.54
N GLN A 23 4.61 2.45 -0.67
CA GLN A 23 5.45 3.61 -0.92
C GLN A 23 5.23 4.14 -2.34
N ILE A 24 5.15 5.46 -2.46
CA ILE A 24 5.04 6.15 -3.75
C ILE A 24 6.17 7.16 -3.97
N GLN A 25 7.21 7.08 -3.17
CA GLN A 25 8.39 7.89 -3.37
C GLN A 25 9.07 7.57 -4.70
N GLU A 26 9.56 8.59 -5.38
CA GLU A 26 10.30 8.41 -6.64
C GLU A 26 11.42 7.37 -6.47
N GLY A 27 11.46 6.42 -7.35
CA GLY A 27 12.42 5.32 -7.34
C GLY A 27 12.02 4.12 -6.47
N ASP A 28 11.08 4.31 -5.55
CA ASP A 28 10.71 3.29 -4.55
C ASP A 28 9.24 2.90 -4.61
N CYS A 29 8.57 3.25 -5.69
CA CYS A 29 7.14 3.03 -5.83
C CYS A 29 6.79 1.54 -5.82
N GLY A 30 5.99 1.14 -4.84
CA GLY A 30 5.58 -0.24 -4.63
C GLY A 30 6.28 -0.95 -3.49
N ASP A 31 7.27 -0.33 -2.83
CA ASP A 31 7.85 -0.89 -1.62
C ASP A 31 6.79 -0.98 -0.51
N PHE A 32 6.95 -1.96 0.39
CA PHE A 32 6.19 -2.01 1.64
C PHE A 32 6.96 -1.34 2.76
N TRP A 33 6.27 -0.50 3.52
CA TRP A 33 6.70 -0.09 4.85
C TRP A 33 5.68 -0.55 5.86
N LEU A 34 6.15 -1.21 6.91
CA LEU A 34 5.33 -1.70 8.00
C LEU A 34 5.57 -0.77 9.19
N VAL A 35 4.65 0.16 9.39
CA VAL A 35 4.85 1.29 10.29
C VAL A 35 4.16 1.05 11.62
N ALA A 36 4.92 1.14 12.71
CA ALA A 36 4.42 1.08 14.09
C ALA A 36 3.73 -0.24 14.46
N GLY A 37 4.24 -1.38 13.97
CA GLY A 37 3.95 -2.68 14.53
C GLY A 37 3.24 -3.74 13.69
N PRO A 38 2.68 -3.47 12.50
CA PRO A 38 2.07 -4.54 11.72
C PRO A 38 3.10 -5.51 11.18
N THR A 39 2.65 -6.73 10.90
CA THR A 39 3.47 -7.78 10.30
C THR A 39 2.82 -8.35 9.07
N VAL A 40 3.63 -8.89 8.18
CA VAL A 40 3.21 -9.65 7.01
C VAL A 40 4.17 -10.81 6.79
N MET A 41 3.78 -11.76 5.95
CA MET A 41 4.67 -12.78 5.43
C MET A 41 5.11 -12.39 4.03
N ALA A 42 6.41 -12.37 3.80
CA ALA A 42 6.98 -12.15 2.49
C ALA A 42 8.38 -12.75 2.43
N ASP A 43 8.78 -13.20 1.26
CA ASP A 43 10.12 -13.79 1.05
C ASP A 43 10.43 -14.92 2.03
N GLY A 44 9.41 -15.71 2.39
CA GLY A 44 9.56 -16.89 3.26
C GLY A 44 9.70 -16.60 4.74
N ALA A 45 9.47 -15.37 5.19
CA ALA A 45 9.62 -14.99 6.59
C ALA A 45 8.61 -13.93 7.00
N VAL A 46 8.36 -13.82 8.31
CA VAL A 46 7.60 -12.73 8.89
C VAL A 46 8.42 -11.45 8.79
N GLN A 47 7.82 -10.42 8.22
CA GLN A 47 8.43 -9.10 8.05
C GLN A 47 7.71 -8.10 8.94
N ASN A 48 8.46 -7.14 9.47
CA ASN A 48 7.90 -6.12 10.36
C ASN A 48 8.42 -4.71 10.08
N ARG A 49 9.11 -4.49 8.98
CA ARG A 49 9.69 -3.18 8.68
C ARG A 49 9.58 -2.78 7.22
N PHE A 50 10.30 -3.44 6.34
CA PHE A 50 10.47 -2.99 4.96
C PHE A 50 10.59 -4.17 4.01
N ILE A 51 9.94 -4.08 2.87
CA ILE A 51 10.05 -5.08 1.81
C ILE A 51 10.23 -4.35 0.49
N LYS A 52 11.38 -4.53 -0.11
CA LYS A 52 11.71 -3.92 -1.40
C LYS A 52 10.85 -4.50 -2.50
N LYS A 53 10.38 -3.65 -3.41
CA LYS A 53 9.70 -4.10 -4.62
C LYS A 53 10.57 -5.04 -5.43
N LYS A 54 9.94 -5.97 -6.13
CA LYS A 54 10.63 -6.98 -6.95
C LYS A 54 10.82 -6.53 -8.39
N LYS A 55 10.04 -5.52 -8.82
CA LYS A 55 10.10 -4.97 -10.16
C LYS A 55 9.99 -3.46 -10.10
N ASP A 56 10.56 -2.78 -11.05
CA ASP A 56 10.44 -1.34 -11.22
C ASP A 56 9.55 -1.07 -12.43
N ALA A 57 8.44 -0.37 -12.20
CA ALA A 57 7.46 -0.08 -13.24
C ALA A 57 7.05 1.40 -13.26
N GLU A 58 7.80 2.26 -12.58
CA GLU A 58 7.55 3.69 -12.59
C GLU A 58 7.80 4.28 -13.96
N LYS A 59 6.97 5.26 -14.32
CA LYS A 59 7.21 6.11 -15.48
C LYS A 59 8.14 7.25 -15.10
N PRO A 60 8.82 7.86 -16.06
CA PRO A 60 9.67 9.02 -15.82
C PRO A 60 8.92 10.17 -15.13
N ASN A 61 9.65 11.02 -14.43
CA ASN A 61 9.10 12.23 -13.83
C ASN A 61 8.35 13.06 -14.86
N GLY A 62 7.22 13.63 -14.44
CA GLY A 62 6.34 14.41 -15.32
C GLY A 62 5.21 13.58 -15.90
N GLU A 63 5.23 12.27 -15.77
CA GLU A 63 4.14 11.39 -16.20
C GLU A 63 3.35 10.87 -15.02
N TRP A 64 2.06 10.63 -15.24
CA TRP A 64 1.21 10.03 -14.23
C TRP A 64 1.50 8.55 -14.06
N ASN A 65 1.59 8.10 -12.81
CA ASN A 65 1.68 6.69 -12.46
C ASN A 65 0.33 6.22 -11.91
N LYS A 66 -0.07 5.01 -12.27
CA LYS A 66 -1.23 4.36 -11.68
C LYS A 66 -0.75 3.38 -10.62
N ILE A 67 -1.21 3.59 -9.40
CA ILE A 67 -0.88 2.73 -8.26
C ILE A 67 -2.14 2.03 -7.80
N GLU A 68 -2.08 0.71 -7.66
CA GLU A 68 -3.16 -0.07 -7.10
C GLU A 68 -2.65 -0.83 -5.87
N VAL A 69 -3.41 -0.80 -4.82
CA VAL A 69 -3.18 -1.61 -3.62
C VAL A 69 -4.38 -2.53 -3.49
N ILE A 70 -4.14 -3.82 -3.58
CA ILE A 70 -5.19 -4.82 -3.48
C ILE A 70 -5.02 -5.53 -2.14
N ALA A 71 -6.01 -5.36 -1.26
CA ALA A 71 -6.04 -6.01 0.05
C ALA A 71 -7.18 -7.03 0.05
N ASP A 72 -6.83 -8.30 0.09
CA ASP A 72 -7.78 -9.39 0.02
C ASP A 72 -7.41 -10.49 1.01
N SER A 73 -8.21 -10.64 2.06
CA SER A 73 -8.08 -11.74 3.02
C SER A 73 -6.67 -11.91 3.57
N GLY A 74 -6.04 -10.80 3.94
CA GLY A 74 -4.68 -10.79 4.49
C GLY A 74 -3.58 -10.77 3.44
N LYS A 75 -3.90 -10.90 2.16
CA LYS A 75 -2.95 -10.72 1.08
C LYS A 75 -2.96 -9.27 0.62
N CYS A 76 -1.79 -8.68 0.50
CA CYS A 76 -1.63 -7.33 0.01
C CYS A 76 -0.74 -7.33 -1.24
N THR A 77 -1.24 -6.74 -2.32
CA THR A 77 -0.54 -6.71 -3.60
C THR A 77 -0.37 -5.26 -4.04
N HIS A 78 0.83 -4.88 -4.41
CA HIS A 78 1.13 -3.57 -4.97
C HIS A 78 1.31 -3.69 -6.49
N VAL A 79 0.53 -2.91 -7.22
CA VAL A 79 0.55 -2.88 -8.68
C VAL A 79 0.91 -1.47 -9.13
N VAL A 80 1.93 -1.35 -9.95
CA VAL A 80 2.38 -0.07 -10.51
C VAL A 80 2.28 -0.15 -12.02
N ASN A 81 1.47 0.72 -12.60
CA ASN A 81 1.25 0.77 -14.05
C ASN A 81 0.92 -0.60 -14.67
N GLY A 82 0.04 -1.35 -13.99
CA GLY A 82 -0.41 -2.66 -14.44
C GLY A 82 0.55 -3.81 -14.14
N VAL A 83 1.68 -3.55 -13.50
CA VAL A 83 2.68 -4.57 -13.16
C VAL A 83 2.63 -4.86 -11.67
N VAL A 84 2.46 -6.12 -11.29
CA VAL A 84 2.59 -6.53 -9.89
C VAL A 84 4.06 -6.40 -9.49
N VAL A 85 4.35 -5.48 -8.58
CA VAL A 85 5.73 -5.18 -8.17
C VAL A 85 6.07 -5.74 -6.81
N ASN A 86 5.07 -6.00 -5.97
CA ASN A 86 5.30 -6.52 -4.62
C ASN A 86 4.06 -7.22 -4.08
N GLU A 87 4.26 -8.24 -3.27
CA GLU A 87 3.18 -9.00 -2.64
C GLU A 87 3.57 -9.43 -1.23
N ALA A 88 2.59 -9.46 -0.35
CA ALA A 88 2.74 -9.99 1.00
C ALA A 88 1.45 -10.69 1.40
N THR A 89 1.57 -11.63 2.34
CA THR A 89 0.43 -12.40 2.85
C THR A 89 0.37 -12.31 4.38
N GLU A 90 -0.66 -12.88 4.96
CA GLU A 90 -0.85 -12.96 6.41
C GLU A 90 -0.68 -11.61 7.10
N ALA A 91 -1.28 -10.57 6.53
CA ALA A 91 -1.24 -9.24 7.12
C ALA A 91 -1.93 -9.22 8.47
N SER A 92 -1.26 -8.68 9.49
CA SER A 92 -1.81 -8.55 10.83
C SER A 92 -2.88 -7.47 10.94
N VAL A 93 -3.01 -6.61 9.93
CA VAL A 93 -4.02 -5.56 9.87
C VAL A 93 -5.16 -6.06 8.99
N ALA A 94 -6.33 -6.27 9.59
CA ALA A 94 -7.51 -6.81 8.89
C ALA A 94 -8.39 -5.72 8.29
N LYS A 95 -8.37 -4.52 8.85
CA LYS A 95 -9.20 -3.39 8.45
C LYS A 95 -8.66 -2.08 9.01
N GLY A 96 -9.07 -0.99 8.43
CA GLY A 96 -8.66 0.34 8.87
C GLY A 96 -9.06 1.41 7.87
N LYS A 97 -8.56 2.61 8.07
CA LYS A 97 -8.72 3.74 7.17
C LYS A 97 -7.65 3.68 6.06
N ILE A 98 -7.99 4.28 4.93
CA ILE A 98 -7.04 4.53 3.87
C ILE A 98 -6.51 5.95 4.05
N ILE A 99 -5.19 6.09 4.01
CA ILE A 99 -4.53 7.37 4.22
C ILE A 99 -3.67 7.68 3.00
N LEU A 100 -3.82 8.89 2.48
CA LEU A 100 -2.91 9.44 1.49
C LEU A 100 -1.91 10.34 2.20
N GLN A 101 -0.64 10.22 1.86
CA GLN A 101 0.43 10.92 2.52
C GLN A 101 1.37 11.58 1.53
N SER A 102 1.82 12.77 1.89
CA SER A 102 3.01 13.40 1.29
C SER A 102 4.02 13.68 2.40
N GLU A 103 5.29 13.53 2.10
CA GLU A 103 6.36 13.73 3.08
C GLU A 103 7.59 14.30 2.37
N GLY A 104 7.98 15.50 2.75
CA GLY A 104 9.18 16.15 2.23
C GLY A 104 9.12 16.61 0.78
N ALA A 105 8.07 16.27 0.04
CA ALA A 105 7.89 16.64 -1.35
C ALA A 105 6.42 16.78 -1.68
N GLU A 106 6.12 17.56 -2.70
CA GLU A 106 4.76 17.74 -3.19
C GLU A 106 4.33 16.50 -3.98
N VAL A 107 3.10 16.04 -3.74
CA VAL A 107 2.52 14.90 -4.44
C VAL A 107 1.16 15.31 -5.00
N PHE A 108 0.94 15.04 -6.27
CA PHE A 108 -0.35 15.27 -6.91
C PHE A 108 -1.12 13.96 -7.05
N TYR A 109 -2.36 13.95 -6.58
CA TYR A 109 -3.29 12.85 -6.76
C TYR A 109 -4.37 13.30 -7.74
N ARG A 110 -4.60 12.54 -8.80
CA ARG A 110 -5.59 12.91 -9.81
C ARG A 110 -6.89 12.13 -9.67
N LYS A 111 -6.79 10.85 -9.46
CA LYS A 111 -7.94 9.94 -9.41
C LYS A 111 -7.75 9.00 -8.24
N VAL A 112 -8.61 9.10 -7.24
CA VAL A 112 -8.55 8.26 -6.06
C VAL A 112 -9.85 7.49 -5.97
N GLU A 113 -9.78 6.17 -6.10
CA GLU A 113 -10.95 5.29 -6.11
C GLU A 113 -10.77 4.15 -5.13
N LEU A 114 -11.85 3.75 -4.50
CA LEU A 114 -11.92 2.56 -3.68
C LEU A 114 -12.94 1.61 -4.33
N ARG A 115 -12.53 0.36 -4.54
CA ARG A 115 -13.42 -0.68 -5.01
C ARG A 115 -13.45 -1.81 -3.99
N GLN A 116 -14.64 -2.20 -3.60
CA GLN A 116 -14.82 -3.36 -2.73
C GLN A 116 -14.78 -4.63 -3.58
N LEU A 117 -13.95 -5.59 -3.17
CA LEU A 117 -13.91 -6.90 -3.78
C LEU A 117 -15.02 -7.75 -3.18
N GLY A 118 -15.81 -8.38 -4.04
CA GLY A 118 -16.83 -9.36 -3.65
C GLY A 118 -16.32 -10.78 -3.86
N LEU A 119 -17.05 -11.74 -3.30
CA LEU A 119 -16.77 -13.16 -3.55
C LEU A 119 -16.89 -13.47 -5.05
N GLY A 120 -15.83 -14.07 -5.60
CA GLY A 120 -15.80 -14.43 -7.02
C GLY A 120 -15.51 -13.29 -7.97
N GLN A 121 -15.23 -12.07 -7.48
CA GLN A 121 -14.85 -10.95 -8.31
C GLN A 121 -13.33 -10.86 -8.43
N ALA A 122 -12.85 -10.65 -9.64
CA ALA A 122 -11.46 -10.33 -9.88
C ALA A 122 -11.22 -8.83 -9.72
N PRO A 123 -9.99 -8.41 -9.31
CA PRO A 123 -9.62 -7.01 -9.36
C PRO A 123 -9.76 -6.45 -10.77
N SER A 124 -10.13 -5.18 -10.86
CA SER A 124 -10.28 -4.52 -12.15
C SER A 124 -8.92 -4.21 -12.76
N ASP A 125 -8.81 -4.42 -14.08
CA ASP A 125 -7.63 -4.02 -14.86
C ASP A 125 -7.65 -2.53 -15.24
N ALA A 126 -8.73 -1.86 -14.98
CA ALA A 126 -8.92 -0.47 -15.40
C ALA A 126 -8.12 0.52 -14.59
#